data_844950e20504bb9313e7ad5755790fb8
#
_entry.id   844950e20504bb9313e7ad5755790fb8
#
_cell.length_a   1.000
_cell.length_b   1.000
_cell.length_c   1.000
_cell.angle_alpha   90.00
_cell.angle_beta   90.00
_cell.angle_gamma   90.00
#
_symmetry.space_group_name_H-M   'P 1'
#
loop_
_entity.id
_entity.type
_entity.pdbx_description
1 polymer ?
#
loop_
_entity_poly.entity_id
_entity_poly.type
_entity_poly.pdbx_seq_one_letter_code
_entity_poly.pdbx_strand_id
1 'polypeptide(L)'
;MGNISEVHEPATVYGLANTGVSKSDFLSFVAESGLNLTEFSALLPVSKRTIEKVKDADLLSPQVSDRLLSLISLYQFGDQVLGDKELFKLSLKTPILALSSKRPLDFLNNETGISLVRDLLGRLEHGVYS
;
A
#
# COMPACT_ATOMS: atom_id res chain seq x y z
N MET A 1 -9.87 -1.81 18.70
CA MET A 1 -8.92 -1.02 17.91
C MET A 1 -9.39 -1.00 16.47
N GLY A 2 -9.42 0.17 15.85
CA GLY A 2 -9.87 0.29 14.47
C GLY A 2 -8.93 -0.36 13.48
N ASN A 3 -9.41 -0.58 12.26
CA ASN A 3 -8.60 -1.10 11.18
C ASN A 3 -7.55 -0.05 10.77
N ILE A 4 -6.30 -0.48 10.59
CA ILE A 4 -5.22 0.42 10.22
C ILE A 4 -5.48 1.11 8.87
N SER A 5 -6.24 0.49 7.97
CA SER A 5 -6.60 1.11 6.69
C SER A 5 -7.51 2.34 6.86
N GLU A 6 -8.07 2.55 8.06
CA GLU A 6 -8.88 3.72 8.38
C GLU A 6 -8.07 4.88 8.91
N VAL A 7 -6.75 4.74 9.05
CA VAL A 7 -5.88 5.82 9.51
C VAL A 7 -5.76 6.86 8.40
N HIS A 8 -6.25 8.08 8.66
CA HIS A 8 -6.26 9.15 7.65
C HIS A 8 -5.39 10.35 8.03
N GLU A 9 -5.10 10.52 9.30
CA GLU A 9 -4.39 11.71 9.78
C GLU A 9 -2.87 11.48 9.75
N PRO A 10 -2.09 12.42 9.16
CA PRO A 10 -0.63 12.26 9.08
C PRO A 10 0.04 12.05 10.43
N ALA A 11 -0.44 12.71 11.48
CA ALA A 11 0.14 12.56 12.81
C ALA A 11 -0.04 11.12 13.33
N THR A 12 -1.18 10.49 13.07
CA THR A 12 -1.45 9.11 13.48
C THR A 12 -0.58 8.15 12.68
N VAL A 13 -0.44 8.37 11.37
CA VAL A 13 0.42 7.56 10.52
C VAL A 13 1.87 7.62 11.01
N TYR A 14 2.36 8.83 11.34
CA TYR A 14 3.70 9.00 11.87
C TYR A 14 3.88 8.24 13.20
N GLY A 15 2.89 8.29 14.08
CA GLY A 15 2.93 7.56 15.34
C GLY A 15 3.01 6.05 15.14
N LEU A 16 2.26 5.51 14.18
CA LEU A 16 2.33 4.08 13.85
C LEU A 16 3.68 3.70 13.26
N ALA A 17 4.26 4.55 12.42
CA ALA A 17 5.60 4.30 11.88
C ALA A 17 6.63 4.22 12.99
N ASN A 18 6.53 5.11 14.00
CA ASN A 18 7.45 5.14 15.15
C ASN A 18 7.30 3.93 16.06
N THR A 19 6.07 3.47 16.29
CA THR A 19 5.79 2.38 17.22
C THR A 19 5.76 1.01 16.56
N GLY A 20 5.65 0.97 15.23
CA GLY A 20 5.52 -0.27 14.47
C GLY A 20 4.07 -0.71 14.30
N VAL A 21 3.83 -1.55 13.30
CA VAL A 21 2.52 -2.10 12.98
C VAL A 21 2.48 -3.55 13.41
N SER A 22 1.41 -3.98 14.07
CA SER A 22 1.27 -5.39 14.46
C SER A 22 1.04 -6.26 13.23
N LYS A 23 1.45 -7.54 13.32
CA LYS A 23 1.17 -8.47 12.23
C LYS A 23 -0.33 -8.64 12.03
N SER A 24 -1.11 -8.61 13.10
CA SER A 24 -2.57 -8.73 13.02
C SER A 24 -3.17 -7.61 12.16
N ASP A 25 -2.76 -6.36 12.39
CA ASP A 25 -3.23 -5.22 11.58
C ASP A 25 -2.74 -5.32 10.13
N PHE A 26 -1.51 -5.78 9.94
CA PHE A 26 -0.96 -6.04 8.60
C PHE A 26 -1.83 -7.03 7.84
N LEU A 27 -2.17 -8.17 8.46
CA LEU A 27 -3.01 -9.18 7.81
C LEU A 27 -4.40 -8.66 7.49
N SER A 28 -4.96 -7.80 8.34
CA SER A 28 -6.23 -7.14 8.07
C SER A 28 -6.15 -6.28 6.80
N PHE A 29 -5.08 -5.52 6.65
CA PHE A 29 -4.92 -4.72 5.45
C PHE A 29 -4.71 -5.58 4.21
N VAL A 30 -3.91 -6.65 4.30
CA VAL A 30 -3.72 -7.59 3.19
C VAL A 30 -5.07 -8.13 2.71
N ALA A 31 -5.95 -8.51 3.64
CA ALA A 31 -7.27 -9.03 3.29
C ALA A 31 -8.12 -8.01 2.52
N GLU A 32 -7.94 -6.72 2.79
CA GLU A 32 -8.68 -5.65 2.11
C GLU A 32 -8.01 -5.18 0.82
N SER A 33 -6.73 -5.50 0.62
CA SER A 33 -5.91 -4.92 -0.45
C SER A 33 -6.22 -5.44 -1.85
N GLY A 34 -6.91 -6.54 -1.96
CA GLY A 34 -7.11 -7.22 -3.25
C GLY A 34 -5.91 -8.08 -3.67
N LEU A 35 -4.91 -8.21 -2.81
CA LEU A 35 -3.72 -9.03 -3.05
C LEU A 35 -3.69 -10.19 -2.06
N ASN A 36 -3.13 -11.32 -2.47
CA ASN A 36 -2.87 -12.39 -1.51
C ASN A 36 -1.55 -12.10 -0.76
N LEU A 37 -1.25 -12.90 0.24
CA LEU A 37 -0.07 -12.68 1.08
C LEU A 37 1.23 -12.76 0.26
N THR A 38 1.31 -13.66 -0.70
CA THR A 38 2.49 -13.78 -1.55
C THR A 38 2.70 -12.52 -2.39
N GLU A 39 1.64 -12.03 -3.02
CA GLU A 39 1.71 -10.80 -3.81
C GLU A 39 2.08 -9.60 -2.95
N PHE A 40 1.45 -9.48 -1.78
CA PHE A 40 1.72 -8.34 -0.89
C PHE A 40 3.14 -8.38 -0.33
N SER A 41 3.61 -9.57 0.08
CA SER A 41 4.95 -9.72 0.64
C SER A 41 6.04 -9.31 -0.35
N ALA A 42 5.79 -9.49 -1.65
CA ALA A 42 6.73 -9.05 -2.69
C ALA A 42 6.93 -7.53 -2.71
N LEU A 43 6.03 -6.77 -2.09
CA LEU A 43 6.13 -5.31 -1.99
C LEU A 43 6.92 -4.85 -0.77
N LEU A 44 7.28 -5.76 0.12
CA LEU A 44 7.93 -5.45 1.40
C LEU A 44 9.44 -5.68 1.31
N PRO A 45 10.24 -5.01 2.18
CA PRO A 45 11.70 -5.14 2.15
C PRO A 45 12.23 -6.40 2.85
N VAL A 46 11.37 -7.39 3.09
CA VAL A 46 11.75 -8.67 3.69
C VAL A 46 11.01 -9.78 2.96
N SER A 47 11.48 -11.04 3.13
CA SER A 47 10.85 -12.18 2.49
C SER A 47 9.50 -12.53 3.13
N LYS A 48 8.64 -13.21 2.37
CA LYS A 48 7.38 -13.75 2.90
C LYS A 48 7.63 -14.63 4.13
N ARG A 49 8.68 -15.44 4.09
CA ARG A 49 9.03 -16.32 5.22
C ARG A 49 9.32 -15.53 6.48
N THR A 50 10.01 -14.40 6.36
CA THR A 50 10.27 -13.53 7.51
C THR A 50 8.97 -13.01 8.10
N ILE A 51 8.02 -12.61 7.27
CA ILE A 51 6.71 -12.15 7.72
C ILE A 51 5.94 -13.29 8.41
N GLU A 52 5.96 -14.49 7.83
CA GLU A 52 5.25 -15.64 8.39
C GLU A 52 5.72 -16.02 9.78
N LYS A 53 6.99 -15.76 10.11
CA LYS A 53 7.56 -16.08 11.43
C LYS A 53 7.14 -15.12 12.53
N VAL A 54 6.63 -13.94 12.19
CA VAL A 54 6.17 -12.96 13.18
C VAL A 54 4.84 -13.43 13.75
N LYS A 55 4.71 -13.37 15.07
CA LYS A 55 3.44 -13.72 15.74
C LYS A 55 2.42 -12.61 15.57
N ASP A 56 1.14 -12.95 15.55
CA ASP A 56 0.06 -12.01 15.27
C ASP A 56 0.06 -10.78 16.21
N ALA A 57 0.42 -10.99 17.48
CA ALA A 57 0.46 -9.91 18.46
C ALA A 57 1.73 -9.08 18.40
N ASP A 58 2.76 -9.56 17.69
CA ASP A 58 4.05 -8.88 17.63
C ASP A 58 4.07 -7.80 16.55
N LEU A 59 4.98 -6.85 16.73
CA LEU A 59 5.16 -5.77 15.77
C LEU A 59 6.09 -6.20 14.64
N LEU A 60 5.79 -5.69 13.45
CA LEU A 60 6.68 -5.80 12.30
C LEU A 60 7.86 -4.83 12.49
N SER A 61 8.97 -5.10 11.78
CA SER A 61 10.14 -4.22 11.86
C SER A 61 9.80 -2.80 11.41
N PRO A 62 10.58 -1.79 11.83
CA PRO A 62 10.35 -0.42 11.37
C PRO A 62 10.34 -0.28 9.84
N GLN A 63 11.23 -0.99 9.15
CA GLN A 63 11.30 -0.91 7.69
C GLN A 63 10.03 -1.47 7.03
N VAL A 64 9.53 -2.59 7.52
CA VAL A 64 8.30 -3.17 7.01
C VAL A 64 7.11 -2.28 7.34
N SER A 65 7.05 -1.76 8.56
CA SER A 65 5.98 -0.86 8.99
C SER A 65 5.93 0.41 8.13
N ASP A 66 7.08 1.01 7.85
CA ASP A 66 7.16 2.20 7.00
C ASP A 66 6.64 1.91 5.59
N ARG A 67 7.06 0.79 4.99
CA ARG A 67 6.59 0.42 3.66
C ARG A 67 5.09 0.17 3.67
N LEU A 68 4.60 -0.53 4.68
CA LEU A 68 3.17 -0.81 4.81
C LEU A 68 2.37 0.49 4.89
N LEU A 69 2.82 1.46 5.68
CA LEU A 69 2.12 2.73 5.81
C LEU A 69 2.16 3.55 4.52
N SER A 70 3.25 3.48 3.76
CA SER A 70 3.31 4.09 2.43
C SER A 70 2.27 3.47 1.49
N LEU A 71 2.11 2.15 1.53
CA LEU A 71 1.12 1.46 0.70
C LEU A 71 -0.30 1.80 1.13
N ILE A 72 -0.56 1.85 2.43
CA ILE A 72 -1.88 2.25 2.96
C ILE A 72 -2.23 3.65 2.49
N SER A 73 -1.29 4.58 2.59
CA SER A 73 -1.47 5.96 2.13
C SER A 73 -1.79 6.01 0.64
N LEU A 74 -1.10 5.19 -0.17
CA LEU A 74 -1.36 5.12 -1.61
C LEU A 74 -2.78 4.60 -1.88
N TYR A 75 -3.21 3.55 -1.17
CA TYR A 75 -4.56 3.01 -1.32
C TYR A 75 -5.62 4.05 -0.98
N GLN A 76 -5.43 4.78 0.12
CA GLN A 76 -6.36 5.83 0.53
C GLN A 76 -6.46 6.92 -0.53
N PHE A 77 -5.32 7.33 -1.08
CA PHE A 77 -5.30 8.34 -2.14
C PHE A 77 -5.96 7.82 -3.42
N GLY A 78 -5.66 6.58 -3.81
CA GLY A 78 -6.26 5.97 -4.99
C GLY A 78 -7.78 5.82 -4.87
N ASP A 79 -8.26 5.40 -3.70
CA ASP A 79 -9.69 5.29 -3.44
C ASP A 79 -10.37 6.65 -3.55
N GLN A 80 -9.72 7.69 -3.05
CA GLN A 80 -10.24 9.05 -3.12
C GLN A 80 -10.28 9.56 -4.56
N VAL A 81 -9.19 9.37 -5.32
CA VAL A 81 -9.08 9.87 -6.69
C VAL A 81 -10.08 9.18 -7.61
N LEU A 82 -10.18 7.86 -7.50
CA LEU A 82 -11.05 7.07 -8.39
C LEU A 82 -12.48 6.96 -7.87
N GLY A 83 -12.71 7.28 -6.59
CA GLY A 83 -14.04 7.23 -5.99
C GLY A 83 -14.59 5.83 -5.75
N ASP A 84 -13.78 4.79 -5.92
CA ASP A 84 -14.21 3.40 -5.81
C ASP A 84 -13.02 2.51 -5.46
N LYS A 85 -13.11 1.82 -4.32
CA LYS A 85 -12.04 0.94 -3.83
C LYS A 85 -11.78 -0.22 -4.79
N GLU A 86 -12.82 -0.79 -5.36
CA GLU A 86 -12.67 -1.93 -6.27
C GLU A 86 -12.03 -1.49 -7.59
N LEU A 87 -12.35 -0.29 -8.05
CA LEU A 87 -11.73 0.27 -9.25
C LEU A 87 -10.23 0.48 -9.04
N PHE A 88 -9.83 0.97 -7.87
CA PHE A 88 -8.42 1.15 -7.58
C PHE A 88 -7.67 -0.19 -7.57
N LYS A 89 -8.24 -1.21 -6.90
CA LYS A 89 -7.63 -2.55 -6.87
C LYS A 89 -7.47 -3.11 -8.28
N LEU A 90 -8.48 -2.94 -9.11
CA LEU A 90 -8.42 -3.37 -10.51
C LEU A 90 -7.33 -2.61 -11.26
N SER A 91 -7.25 -1.30 -11.06
CA SER A 91 -6.28 -0.45 -11.76
C SER A 91 -4.84 -0.85 -11.44
N LEU A 92 -4.57 -1.30 -10.20
CA LEU A 92 -3.23 -1.75 -9.80
C LEU A 92 -2.78 -2.96 -10.61
N LYS A 93 -3.70 -3.80 -11.05
CA LYS A 93 -3.39 -5.02 -11.79
C LYS A 93 -3.53 -4.87 -13.31
N THR A 94 -3.87 -3.68 -13.78
CA THR A 94 -4.10 -3.42 -15.21
C THR A 94 -2.87 -2.74 -15.81
N PRO A 95 -2.22 -3.35 -16.85
CA PRO A 95 -1.10 -2.69 -17.52
C PRO A 95 -1.53 -1.36 -18.12
N ILE A 96 -0.66 -0.35 -18.02
CA ILE A 96 -0.94 0.97 -18.60
C ILE A 96 0.25 1.43 -19.44
N LEU A 97 -0.06 2.13 -20.51
CA LEU A 97 0.95 2.58 -21.48
C LEU A 97 1.99 3.50 -20.84
N ALA A 98 1.56 4.39 -19.94
CA ALA A 98 2.46 5.34 -19.27
C ALA A 98 3.55 4.63 -18.44
N LEU A 99 3.37 3.36 -18.11
CA LEU A 99 4.34 2.54 -17.38
C LEU A 99 4.97 1.48 -18.28
N SER A 100 5.11 1.76 -19.55
CA SER A 100 5.68 0.84 -20.54
C SER A 100 4.89 -0.47 -20.61
N SER A 101 3.59 -0.37 -20.52
CA SER A 101 2.64 -1.50 -20.53
C SER A 101 2.80 -2.45 -19.35
N LYS A 102 3.38 -1.96 -18.25
CA LYS A 102 3.45 -2.70 -16.99
C LYS A 102 2.32 -2.27 -16.07
N ARG A 103 2.03 -3.10 -15.06
CA ARG A 103 1.01 -2.80 -14.08
C ARG A 103 1.57 -1.83 -13.03
N PRO A 104 0.75 -0.93 -12.49
CA PRO A 104 1.18 -0.11 -11.35
C PRO A 104 1.72 -0.98 -10.19
N LEU A 105 1.11 -2.14 -9.96
CA LEU A 105 1.53 -3.07 -8.91
C LEU A 105 3.01 -3.45 -9.02
N ASP A 106 3.54 -3.55 -10.24
CA ASP A 106 4.92 -3.94 -10.48
C ASP A 106 5.95 -2.91 -10.00
N PHE A 107 5.49 -1.72 -9.64
CA PHE A 107 6.35 -0.61 -9.18
C PHE A 107 6.29 -0.39 -7.66
N LEU A 108 5.45 -1.12 -6.93
CA LEU A 108 5.16 -0.83 -5.52
C LEU A 108 6.14 -1.49 -4.54
N ASN A 109 7.20 -2.09 -5.02
CA ASN A 109 8.18 -2.76 -4.17
C ASN A 109 9.28 -1.82 -3.64
N ASN A 110 9.18 -0.52 -3.91
CA ASN A 110 10.10 0.48 -3.37
C ASN A 110 9.39 1.83 -3.32
N GLU A 111 9.98 2.77 -2.54
CA GLU A 111 9.35 4.09 -2.31
C GLU A 111 9.30 4.93 -3.58
N THR A 112 10.31 4.84 -4.42
CA THR A 112 10.33 5.58 -5.69
C THR A 112 9.18 5.15 -6.60
N GLY A 113 8.94 3.85 -6.69
CA GLY A 113 7.82 3.32 -7.48
C GLY A 113 6.47 3.71 -6.91
N ILE A 114 6.33 3.69 -5.58
CA ILE A 114 5.10 4.13 -4.92
C ILE A 114 4.83 5.61 -5.26
N SER A 115 5.86 6.46 -5.19
CA SER A 115 5.74 7.87 -5.57
C SER A 115 5.34 8.04 -7.03
N LEU A 116 5.89 7.24 -7.92
CA LEU A 116 5.55 7.28 -9.35
C LEU A 116 4.06 6.99 -9.55
N VAL A 117 3.54 5.95 -8.91
CA VAL A 117 2.12 5.61 -9.03
C VAL A 117 1.24 6.71 -8.41
N ARG A 118 1.66 7.26 -7.27
CA ARG A 118 0.95 8.37 -6.65
C ARG A 118 0.88 9.58 -7.58
N ASP A 119 1.97 9.90 -8.26
CA ASP A 119 2.01 11.02 -9.21
C ASP A 119 1.05 10.79 -10.37
N LEU A 120 0.95 9.57 -10.88
CA LEU A 120 -0.02 9.25 -11.94
C LEU A 120 -1.45 9.45 -11.46
N LEU A 121 -1.77 9.03 -10.24
CA LEU A 121 -3.09 9.26 -9.64
C LEU A 121 -3.35 10.75 -9.46
N GLY A 122 -2.33 11.52 -9.04
CA GLY A 122 -2.46 12.96 -8.89
C GLY A 122 -2.80 13.67 -10.19
N ARG A 123 -2.25 13.21 -11.30
CA ARG A 123 -2.58 13.76 -12.62
C ARG A 123 -4.04 13.49 -12.98
N LEU A 124 -4.56 12.31 -12.65
CA LEU A 124 -5.97 12.01 -12.86
C LEU A 124 -6.87 12.94 -12.03
N GLU A 125 -6.50 13.16 -10.78
CA GLU A 125 -7.27 14.02 -9.88
C GLU A 125 -7.36 15.45 -10.40
N HIS A 126 -6.28 15.97 -10.97
CA HIS A 126 -6.22 17.36 -11.46
C HIS A 126 -6.62 17.52 -12.91
N GLY A 127 -7.01 16.44 -13.58
CA GLY A 127 -7.43 16.53 -14.98
C GLY A 127 -6.34 16.96 -15.94
N VAL A 128 -5.08 16.59 -15.68
CA VAL A 128 -3.91 17.06 -16.45
C VAL A 128 -3.89 16.55 -17.89
N TYR A 129 -4.74 15.60 -18.21
CA TYR A 129 -4.83 15.07 -19.57
C TYR A 129 -5.65 15.92 -20.52
N SER A 130 -6.44 16.79 -19.94
CA SER A 130 -7.33 17.62 -20.75
C SER A 130 -6.59 18.78 -21.36
#